data_91f010f83c7ec4c79596364e5ef6a407
#
_entry.id   91f010f83c7ec4c79596364e5ef6a407
#
_cell.length_a   1.000
_cell.length_b   1.000
_cell.length_c   1.000
_cell.angle_alpha   90.00
_cell.angle_beta   90.00
_cell.angle_gamma   90.00
#
_symmetry.space_group_name_H-M   'P 1'
#
loop_
_entity.id
_entity.type
_entity.pdbx_description
1 polymer ?
#
loop_
_entity_poly.entity_id
_entity_poly.type
_entity_poly.pdbx_seq_one_letter_code
_entity_poly.pdbx_strand_id
1 'polypeptide(L)'
;ISACLVGSEMCIRDRILASVVMLVTGYMGEAGLGNATVWGTVSALAYFYIVYEVWMGDVKKLATNAGSAVASANKALGWFILVGWAIYPLGYLIGTAEGQWYAGFANIGLDMDIVYNIGDAVNKIGFGLVIYALSRKAA
;
A
#
# COMPACT_ATOMS: atom_id res chain seq x y z
N ILE A 1 0.02 -28.30 -11.78
CA ILE A 1 0.87 -27.14 -12.15
C ILE A 1 0.00 -26.04 -12.77
N SER A 2 -0.90 -26.35 -13.73
CA SER A 2 -1.77 -25.37 -14.39
C SER A 2 -2.72 -24.63 -13.44
N ALA A 3 -3.35 -25.32 -12.49
CA ALA A 3 -4.28 -24.68 -11.53
C ALA A 3 -3.57 -23.70 -10.59
N CYS A 4 -2.29 -23.95 -10.25
CA CYS A 4 -1.48 -23.06 -9.42
C CYS A 4 -1.06 -21.80 -10.18
N LEU A 5 -0.78 -21.91 -11.49
CA LEU A 5 -0.44 -20.77 -12.34
C LEU A 5 -1.65 -19.86 -12.59
N VAL A 6 -2.82 -20.43 -12.88
CA VAL A 6 -4.06 -19.66 -13.06
C VAL A 6 -4.43 -18.92 -11.77
N GLY A 7 -4.31 -19.55 -10.61
CA GLY A 7 -4.54 -18.87 -9.32
C GLY A 7 -3.57 -17.72 -9.07
N SER A 8 -2.28 -17.87 -9.40
CA SER A 8 -1.28 -16.80 -9.24
C SER A 8 -1.49 -15.62 -10.19
N GLU A 9 -1.90 -15.89 -11.43
CA GLU A 9 -2.20 -14.83 -12.41
C GLU A 9 -3.44 -14.02 -12.01
N MET A 10 -4.51 -14.67 -11.57
CA MET A 10 -5.70 -13.97 -11.04
C MET A 10 -5.32 -13.07 -9.86
N CYS A 11 -4.56 -13.61 -8.91
CA CYS A 11 -4.08 -12.84 -7.76
C CYS A 11 -3.23 -11.62 -8.15
N ILE A 12 -2.40 -11.69 -9.18
CA ILE A 12 -1.60 -10.55 -9.67
C ILE A 12 -2.52 -9.49 -10.29
N ARG A 13 -3.46 -9.90 -11.13
CA ARG A 13 -4.40 -8.99 -11.80
C ARG A 13 -5.27 -8.25 -10.80
N ASP A 14 -5.80 -8.93 -9.80
CA ASP A 14 -6.65 -8.32 -8.76
C ASP A 14 -5.88 -7.28 -7.95
N ARG A 15 -4.61 -7.52 -7.64
CA ARG A 15 -3.76 -6.56 -6.92
C ARG A 15 -3.36 -5.37 -7.78
N ILE A 16 -3.07 -5.58 -9.05
CA ILE A 16 -2.85 -4.48 -9.99
C ILE A 16 -4.11 -3.61 -10.05
N LEU A 17 -5.27 -4.23 -10.19
CA LEU A 17 -6.55 -3.51 -10.23
C LEU A 17 -6.80 -2.74 -8.93
N ALA A 18 -6.61 -3.39 -7.77
CA ALA A 18 -6.76 -2.72 -6.46
C ALA A 18 -5.77 -1.55 -6.31
N SER A 19 -4.53 -1.70 -6.76
CA SER A 19 -3.53 -0.62 -6.74
C SER A 19 -3.93 0.54 -7.65
N VAL A 20 -4.43 0.26 -8.85
CA VAL A 20 -4.94 1.29 -9.77
C VAL A 20 -6.13 2.02 -9.16
N VAL A 21 -7.10 1.29 -8.61
CA VAL A 21 -8.26 1.88 -7.93
C VAL A 21 -7.79 2.76 -6.77
N MET A 22 -6.90 2.27 -5.92
CA MET A 22 -6.36 3.02 -4.78
C MET A 22 -5.72 4.35 -5.22
N LEU A 23 -4.83 4.30 -6.23
CA LEU A 23 -4.10 5.48 -6.69
C LEU A 23 -5.01 6.48 -7.41
N VAL A 24 -5.86 6.00 -8.33
CA VAL A 24 -6.75 6.88 -9.09
C VAL A 24 -7.76 7.57 -8.18
N THR A 25 -8.41 6.83 -7.28
CA THR A 25 -9.41 7.42 -6.38
C THR A 25 -8.77 8.33 -5.33
N GLY A 26 -7.57 7.99 -4.83
CA GLY A 26 -6.80 8.87 -3.96
C GLY A 26 -6.48 10.20 -4.67
N TYR A 27 -5.98 10.14 -5.90
CA TYR A 27 -5.72 11.33 -6.71
C TYR A 27 -6.97 12.17 -6.98
N MET A 28 -8.10 11.53 -7.32
CA MET A 28 -9.36 12.25 -7.57
C MET A 28 -9.83 13.03 -6.34
N GLY A 29 -9.64 12.47 -5.16
CA GLY A 29 -9.98 13.16 -3.92
C GLY A 29 -9.05 14.35 -3.63
N GLU A 30 -7.73 14.18 -3.79
CA GLU A 30 -6.77 15.26 -3.59
C GLU A 30 -6.87 16.36 -4.64
N ALA A 31 -7.20 16.02 -5.87
CA ALA A 31 -7.44 16.97 -6.95
C ALA A 31 -8.76 17.74 -6.83
N GLY A 32 -9.57 17.48 -5.81
CA GLY A 32 -10.86 18.15 -5.61
C GLY A 32 -11.93 17.76 -6.65
N LEU A 33 -11.80 16.60 -7.28
CA LEU A 33 -12.73 16.11 -8.29
C LEU A 33 -13.95 15.43 -7.62
N GLY A 34 -14.78 16.23 -6.97
CA GLY A 34 -15.98 15.77 -6.27
C GLY A 34 -15.75 15.62 -4.76
N ASN A 35 -16.48 14.68 -4.12
CA ASN A 35 -16.42 14.53 -2.66
C ASN A 35 -15.16 13.77 -2.23
N ALA A 36 -14.22 14.47 -1.59
CA ALA A 36 -12.95 13.91 -1.13
C ALA A 36 -13.13 12.74 -0.15
N THR A 37 -14.15 12.79 0.72
CA THR A 37 -14.44 11.70 1.67
C THR A 37 -14.84 10.41 0.95
N VAL A 38 -15.64 10.50 -0.10
CA VAL A 38 -16.04 9.33 -0.90
C VAL A 38 -14.82 8.72 -1.60
N TRP A 39 -14.05 9.54 -2.29
CA TRP A 39 -12.85 9.08 -3.00
C TRP A 39 -11.81 8.49 -2.06
N GLY A 40 -11.55 9.15 -0.91
CA GLY A 40 -10.65 8.66 0.12
C GLY A 40 -11.10 7.34 0.73
N THR A 41 -12.42 7.15 0.93
CA THR A 41 -12.97 5.88 1.43
C THR A 41 -12.75 4.74 0.43
N VAL A 42 -13.01 4.96 -0.85
CA VAL A 42 -12.76 3.95 -1.90
C VAL A 42 -11.28 3.58 -1.96
N SER A 43 -10.41 4.59 -1.94
CA SER A 43 -8.95 4.39 -1.91
C SER A 43 -8.52 3.58 -0.68
N ALA A 44 -9.02 3.93 0.50
CA ALA A 44 -8.71 3.21 1.75
C ALA A 44 -9.19 1.75 1.72
N LEU A 45 -10.37 1.46 1.18
CA LEU A 45 -10.86 0.08 1.03
C LEU A 45 -9.95 -0.74 0.12
N ALA A 46 -9.50 -0.17 -1.00
CA ALA A 46 -8.54 -0.83 -1.89
C ALA A 46 -7.19 -1.07 -1.20
N TYR A 47 -6.70 -0.12 -0.41
CA TYR A 47 -5.49 -0.29 0.42
C TYR A 47 -5.65 -1.43 1.43
N PHE A 48 -6.73 -1.48 2.20
CA PHE A 48 -6.97 -2.55 3.16
C PHE A 48 -7.13 -3.92 2.52
N TYR A 49 -7.68 -3.98 1.31
CA TYR A 49 -7.69 -5.22 0.53
C TYR A 49 -6.27 -5.71 0.21
N ILE A 50 -5.37 -4.82 -0.22
CA ILE A 50 -3.96 -5.17 -0.48
C ILE A 50 -3.28 -5.65 0.81
N VAL A 51 -3.49 -4.96 1.93
CA VAL A 51 -2.96 -5.37 3.24
C VAL A 51 -3.45 -6.77 3.62
N TYR A 52 -4.75 -7.03 3.46
CA TYR A 52 -5.33 -8.34 3.74
C TYR A 52 -4.67 -9.44 2.90
N GLU A 53 -4.50 -9.24 1.60
CA GLU A 53 -3.88 -10.21 0.70
C GLU A 53 -2.44 -10.53 1.09
N VAL A 54 -1.65 -9.52 1.46
CA VAL A 54 -0.24 -9.69 1.85
C VAL A 54 -0.10 -10.40 3.20
N TRP A 55 -1.02 -10.15 4.15
CA TRP A 55 -0.90 -10.66 5.51
C TRP A 55 -1.69 -11.94 5.78
N MET A 56 -2.82 -12.14 5.11
CA MET A 56 -3.76 -13.24 5.39
C MET A 56 -4.25 -13.95 4.14
N GLY A 57 -4.18 -13.30 2.99
CA GLY A 57 -4.71 -13.79 1.73
C GLY A 57 -3.77 -14.75 0.97
N ASP A 58 -4.00 -14.85 -0.31
CA ASP A 58 -3.28 -15.80 -1.17
C ASP A 58 -1.81 -15.42 -1.40
N VAL A 59 -1.46 -14.12 -1.31
CA VAL A 59 -0.04 -13.69 -1.37
C VAL A 59 0.78 -14.35 -0.27
N LYS A 60 0.26 -14.32 0.96
CA LYS A 60 0.94 -14.96 2.10
C LYS A 60 1.10 -16.46 1.87
N LYS A 61 0.03 -17.14 1.39
CA LYS A 61 0.07 -18.57 1.12
C LYS A 61 1.11 -18.91 0.05
N LEU A 62 1.11 -18.17 -1.07
CA LEU A 62 2.08 -18.33 -2.15
C LEU A 62 3.51 -18.09 -1.67
N ALA A 63 3.75 -17.03 -0.89
CA ALA A 63 5.05 -16.73 -0.34
C ALA A 63 5.55 -17.82 0.63
N THR A 64 4.66 -18.36 1.46
CA THR A 64 4.99 -19.46 2.39
C THR A 64 5.35 -20.74 1.61
N ASN A 65 4.61 -21.06 0.56
CA ASN A 65 4.86 -22.24 -0.27
C ASN A 65 6.13 -22.10 -1.12
N ALA A 66 6.56 -20.87 -1.43
CA ALA A 66 7.78 -20.59 -2.19
C ALA A 66 9.08 -20.71 -1.35
N GLY A 67 8.95 -20.93 -0.04
CA GLY A 67 10.08 -21.16 0.86
C GLY A 67 10.36 -20.04 1.85
N SER A 68 11.21 -20.32 2.84
CA SER A 68 11.44 -19.44 4.00
C SER A 68 12.01 -18.06 3.62
N ALA A 69 12.86 -17.98 2.61
CA ALA A 69 13.43 -16.71 2.15
C ALA A 69 12.35 -15.79 1.57
N VAL A 70 11.46 -16.34 0.73
CA VAL A 70 10.34 -15.61 0.13
C VAL A 70 9.32 -15.22 1.19
N ALA A 71 9.00 -16.12 2.11
CA ALA A 71 8.10 -15.83 3.23
C ALA A 71 8.62 -14.70 4.13
N SER A 72 9.92 -14.68 4.40
CA SER A 72 10.56 -13.60 5.18
C SER A 72 10.54 -12.27 4.43
N ALA A 73 10.81 -12.28 3.13
CA ALA A 73 10.72 -11.09 2.28
C ALA A 73 9.27 -10.58 2.23
N ASN A 74 8.29 -11.46 2.03
CA ASN A 74 6.87 -11.07 2.06
C ASN A 74 6.46 -10.40 3.37
N LYS A 75 6.92 -10.94 4.51
CA LYS A 75 6.66 -10.34 5.82
C LYS A 75 7.27 -8.95 5.95
N ALA A 76 8.52 -8.77 5.51
CA ALA A 76 9.19 -7.46 5.52
C ALA A 76 8.47 -6.46 4.62
N LEU A 77 8.14 -6.84 3.38
CA LEU A 77 7.38 -6.02 2.44
C LEU A 77 5.98 -5.70 2.98
N GLY A 78 5.34 -6.66 3.66
CA GLY A 78 4.06 -6.46 4.32
C GLY A 78 4.10 -5.35 5.38
N TRP A 79 5.19 -5.23 6.13
CA TRP A 79 5.37 -4.12 7.07
C TRP A 79 5.52 -2.77 6.36
N PHE A 80 6.25 -2.70 5.25
CA PHE A 80 6.32 -1.47 4.44
C PHE A 80 4.95 -1.08 3.89
N ILE A 81 4.14 -2.05 3.46
CA ILE A 81 2.77 -1.77 2.99
C ILE A 81 1.89 -1.33 4.16
N LEU A 82 1.89 -2.06 5.29
CA LEU A 82 0.99 -1.79 6.42
C LEU A 82 1.33 -0.45 7.11
N VAL A 83 2.59 -0.21 7.40
CA VAL A 83 3.04 0.97 8.16
C VAL A 83 3.51 2.08 7.23
N GLY A 84 4.35 1.73 6.26
CA GLY A 84 4.93 2.70 5.36
C GLY A 84 3.90 3.40 4.46
N TRP A 85 2.95 2.66 3.92
CA TRP A 85 1.90 3.23 3.07
C TRP A 85 0.76 3.87 3.86
N ALA A 86 0.67 3.61 5.17
CA ALA A 86 -0.33 4.27 6.02
C ALA A 86 -0.16 5.80 6.08
N ILE A 87 1.03 6.33 5.76
CA ILE A 87 1.25 7.78 5.69
C ILE A 87 0.36 8.46 4.64
N TYR A 88 0.03 7.76 3.53
CA TYR A 88 -0.78 8.36 2.46
C TYR A 88 -2.24 8.57 2.88
N PRO A 89 -2.99 7.56 3.37
CA PRO A 89 -4.32 7.81 3.89
C PRO A 89 -4.31 8.78 5.09
N LEU A 90 -3.32 8.70 5.99
CA LEU A 90 -3.21 9.64 7.10
C LEU A 90 -3.01 11.08 6.61
N GLY A 91 -2.12 11.29 5.65
CA GLY A 91 -1.89 12.61 5.07
C GLY A 91 -3.08 13.13 4.27
N TYR A 92 -3.74 12.24 3.53
CA TYR A 92 -5.00 12.56 2.88
C TYR A 92 -6.05 13.05 3.89
N LEU A 93 -6.12 12.40 5.02
CA LEU A 93 -6.99 12.75 6.13
C LEU A 93 -6.67 14.15 6.73
N ILE A 94 -5.41 14.54 6.76
CA ILE A 94 -4.93 15.82 7.30
C ILE A 94 -5.04 16.94 6.25
N GLY A 95 -4.76 16.62 4.98
CA GLY A 95 -4.54 17.61 3.92
C GLY A 95 -5.78 18.01 3.13
N THR A 96 -6.89 17.24 3.17
CA THR A 96 -8.07 17.58 2.37
C THR A 96 -8.91 18.66 3.06
N ALA A 97 -9.20 19.74 2.32
CA ALA A 97 -9.95 20.89 2.81
C ALA A 97 -11.39 20.56 3.30
N GLU A 98 -11.97 19.50 2.81
CA GLU A 98 -13.28 18.99 3.26
C GLU A 98 -13.17 18.09 4.50
N GLY A 99 -11.96 17.82 4.96
CA GLY A 99 -11.66 17.01 6.13
C GLY A 99 -12.04 17.67 7.45
N GLN A 100 -13.29 18.11 7.61
CA GLN A 100 -13.78 18.73 8.84
C GLN A 100 -13.60 17.82 10.06
N TRP A 101 -13.55 16.53 9.87
CA TRP A 101 -13.25 15.56 10.92
C TRP A 101 -11.76 15.47 11.27
N TYR A 102 -10.89 16.17 10.53
CA TYR A 102 -9.45 16.28 10.80
C TYR A 102 -8.99 17.63 11.30
N ALA A 103 -9.87 18.57 11.50
CA ALA A 103 -9.49 19.90 11.98
C ALA A 103 -8.57 19.86 13.20
N GLY A 104 -8.66 18.81 14.04
CA GLY A 104 -7.76 18.54 15.13
C GLY A 104 -6.32 18.15 14.72
N PHE A 105 -6.15 17.50 13.57
CA PHE A 105 -4.85 17.08 13.06
C PHE A 105 -4.17 18.15 12.19
N ALA A 106 -4.93 18.99 11.49
CA ALA A 106 -4.40 20.10 10.70
C ALA A 106 -3.60 21.10 11.56
N ASN A 107 -3.89 21.17 12.85
CA ASN A 107 -3.21 22.05 13.79
C ASN A 107 -1.85 21.52 14.28
N ILE A 108 -1.41 20.31 13.89
CA ILE A 108 -0.11 19.74 14.34
C ILE A 108 1.08 20.40 13.64
N GLY A 109 0.83 21.26 12.62
CA GLY A 109 1.90 21.98 11.91
C GLY A 109 2.84 21.10 11.10
N LEU A 110 2.43 19.87 10.78
CA LEU A 110 3.19 18.97 9.91
C LEU A 110 3.00 19.39 8.45
N ASP A 111 4.11 19.71 7.80
CA ASP A 111 4.15 19.85 6.35
C ASP A 111 4.03 18.47 5.70
N MET A 112 2.86 18.18 5.12
CA MET A 112 2.57 16.87 4.56
C MET A 112 3.42 16.57 3.33
N ASP A 113 3.83 17.56 2.57
CA ASP A 113 4.72 17.38 1.43
C ASP A 113 6.08 16.84 1.88
N ILE A 114 6.60 17.35 2.99
CA ILE A 114 7.85 16.85 3.59
C ILE A 114 7.66 15.43 4.11
N VAL A 115 6.56 15.16 4.81
CA VAL A 115 6.25 13.83 5.35
C VAL A 115 6.12 12.80 4.21
N TYR A 116 5.39 13.15 3.14
CA TYR A 116 5.26 12.29 1.96
C TYR A 116 6.61 12.04 1.28
N ASN A 117 7.42 13.06 1.06
CA ASN A 117 8.71 12.91 0.39
C ASN A 117 9.67 12.03 1.18
N ILE A 118 9.77 12.22 2.50
CA ILE A 118 10.61 11.39 3.37
C ILE A 118 10.07 9.95 3.41
N GLY A 119 8.77 9.79 3.64
CA GLY A 119 8.13 8.49 3.71
C GLY A 119 8.26 7.71 2.39
N ASP A 120 8.10 8.40 1.27
CA ASP A 120 8.24 7.82 -0.07
C ASP A 120 9.68 7.33 -0.32
N ALA A 121 10.67 8.13 0.02
CA ALA A 121 12.07 7.76 -0.09
C ALA A 121 12.41 6.53 0.78
N VAL A 122 11.99 6.52 2.05
CA VAL A 122 12.21 5.40 2.97
C VAL A 122 11.52 4.14 2.47
N ASN A 123 10.26 4.24 2.04
CA ASN A 123 9.49 3.11 1.55
C ASN A 123 10.11 2.51 0.28
N LYS A 124 10.45 3.32 -0.70
CA LYS A 124 11.02 2.85 -1.98
C LYS A 124 12.39 2.23 -1.79
N ILE A 125 13.27 2.88 -1.02
CA ILE A 125 14.61 2.35 -0.73
C ILE A 125 14.50 1.06 0.07
N GLY A 126 13.71 1.04 1.13
CA GLY A 126 13.51 -0.15 1.98
C GLY A 126 12.92 -1.32 1.20
N PHE A 127 11.91 -1.06 0.38
CA PHE A 127 11.32 -2.07 -0.50
C PHE A 127 12.35 -2.66 -1.48
N GLY A 128 13.14 -1.80 -2.12
CA GLY A 128 14.22 -2.21 -3.03
C GLY A 128 15.28 -3.05 -2.33
N LEU A 129 15.68 -2.69 -1.11
CA LEU A 129 16.67 -3.44 -0.34
C LEU A 129 16.17 -4.84 0.05
N VAL A 130 14.89 -5.00 0.39
CA VAL A 130 14.30 -6.32 0.68
C VAL A 130 14.34 -7.21 -0.56
N ILE A 131 13.97 -6.68 -1.73
CA ILE A 131 14.02 -7.43 -3.00
C ILE A 131 15.47 -7.79 -3.38
N TYR A 132 16.41 -6.85 -3.22
CA TYR A 132 17.83 -7.10 -3.47
C TYR A 132 18.36 -8.20 -2.54
N ALA A 133 18.06 -8.14 -1.24
CA ALA A 133 18.47 -9.16 -0.29
C ALA A 133 17.90 -10.55 -0.61
N LEU A 134 16.65 -10.61 -1.12
CA LEU A 134 16.02 -11.84 -1.58
C LEU A 134 16.75 -12.40 -2.81
N SER A 135 17.06 -11.56 -3.78
CA SER A 135 17.76 -11.99 -5.01
C SER A 135 19.15 -12.57 -4.71
N ARG A 136 19.86 -12.00 -3.73
CA ARG A 136 21.16 -12.51 -3.28
C ARG A 136 21.11 -13.86 -2.58
N LYS A 137 19.96 -14.21 -2.00
CA LYS A 137 19.76 -15.53 -1.34
C LYS A 137 19.29 -16.60 -2.32
N ALA A 138 18.75 -16.20 -3.46
CA ALA A 138 18.28 -17.09 -4.51
C ALA A 138 19.35 -17.43 -5.55
N ALA A 139 20.46 -16.70 -5.57
CA ALA A 139 21.66 -16.95 -6.38
C ALA A 139 22.64 -17.85 -5.62
#